data_967c1c864e000954d77f9af50c7974e4
#
_entry.id   967c1c864e000954d77f9af50c7974e4
#
_cell.length_a   1.000
_cell.length_b   1.000
_cell.length_c   1.000
_cell.angle_alpha   90.00
_cell.angle_beta   90.00
_cell.angle_gamma   90.00
#
_symmetry.space_group_name_H-M   'P 1'
#
loop_
_entity.id
_entity.type
_entity.pdbx_description
1 polymer ?
#
loop_
_entity_poly.entity_id
_entity_poly.type
_entity_poly.pdbx_seq_one_letter_code
_entity_poly.pdbx_strand_id
1 'polypeptide(L)'
;EEKIEPGKAIVTLEMASGLKYRLDTLSSIVRNNRMNVAFDNDAGVLKIKEQDSTDYLLKEVGRNTINVPYGGTYTVELCDGTKVYLNSGTKLEFPSRFDGDMRSVSLKGEAYFEVARNESKPFIVEVDEMKVKVLGTAFNVKSYVDEPGIYTTLVQGSVAIFRDGQPEKIIKPGEQAYYNKGVGMLRVSPVDVNEFTAWKDGLFYFKDITLEEILRIVARWYDLEIFYMNQSAKSVVYSGKM
;
A
#
# COMPACT_ATOMS: atom_id res chain seq x y z
N GLU A 1 -1.86 1.24 -33.64
CA GLU A 1 -1.79 0.52 -32.35
C GLU A 1 -2.74 1.24 -31.37
N GLU A 2 -3.80 0.58 -30.98
CA GLU A 2 -4.67 1.08 -29.92
C GLU A 2 -3.89 1.05 -28.60
N LYS A 3 -3.64 2.22 -28.05
CA LYS A 3 -3.02 2.36 -26.75
C LYS A 3 -4.06 1.94 -25.70
N ILE A 4 -3.85 0.81 -25.05
CA ILE A 4 -4.71 0.38 -23.93
C ILE A 4 -4.47 1.38 -22.80
N GLU A 5 -5.45 2.23 -22.53
CA GLU A 5 -5.40 3.13 -21.40
C GLU A 5 -5.84 2.38 -20.14
N PRO A 6 -5.24 2.72 -18.96
CA PRO A 6 -5.72 2.20 -17.69
C PRO A 6 -7.23 2.47 -17.54
N GLY A 7 -7.95 1.54 -16.97
CA GLY A 7 -9.37 1.71 -16.67
C GLY A 7 -9.58 3.00 -15.86
N LYS A 8 -10.71 3.69 -16.05
CA LYS A 8 -11.07 4.87 -15.24
C LYS A 8 -11.53 4.41 -13.85
N ALA A 9 -10.57 3.99 -13.06
CA ALA A 9 -10.82 3.46 -11.73
C ALA A 9 -11.27 4.58 -10.78
N ILE A 10 -12.38 4.37 -10.09
CA ILE A 10 -12.93 5.32 -9.13
C ILE A 10 -12.39 4.99 -7.75
N VAL A 11 -11.37 5.70 -7.32
CA VAL A 11 -10.84 5.60 -5.95
C VAL A 11 -11.86 6.20 -4.97
N THR A 12 -12.11 5.49 -3.88
CA THR A 12 -13.06 5.92 -2.86
C THR A 12 -12.42 6.07 -1.49
N LEU A 13 -12.84 7.12 -0.76
CA LEU A 13 -12.54 7.33 0.64
C LEU A 13 -13.81 7.04 1.45
N GLU A 14 -13.75 6.08 2.36
CA GLU A 14 -14.76 5.85 3.38
C GLU A 14 -14.24 6.38 4.72
N MET A 15 -14.94 7.35 5.27
CA MET A 15 -14.57 7.94 6.54
C MET A 15 -15.05 7.08 7.73
N ALA A 16 -14.41 7.24 8.86
CA ALA A 16 -14.84 6.61 10.12
C ALA A 16 -16.31 6.85 10.48
N SER A 17 -16.89 7.96 10.01
CA SER A 17 -18.32 8.29 10.14
C SER A 17 -19.25 7.46 9.24
N GLY A 18 -18.70 6.61 8.35
CA GLY A 18 -19.45 5.86 7.32
C GLY A 18 -19.74 6.65 6.05
N LEU A 19 -19.35 7.93 5.97
CA LEU A 19 -19.50 8.72 4.75
C LEU A 19 -18.51 8.26 3.70
N LYS A 20 -18.97 8.14 2.43
CA LYS A 20 -18.17 7.72 1.30
C LYS A 20 -18.04 8.84 0.27
N TYR A 21 -16.82 9.03 -0.21
CA TYR A 21 -16.48 10.04 -1.21
C TYR A 21 -15.75 9.38 -2.38
N ARG A 22 -16.07 9.83 -3.59
CA ARG A 22 -15.30 9.51 -4.79
C ARG A 22 -14.19 10.53 -4.93
N LEU A 23 -12.94 10.07 -4.98
CA LEU A 23 -11.78 10.99 -5.01
C LEU A 23 -11.52 11.56 -6.41
N ASP A 24 -12.04 10.95 -7.48
CA ASP A 24 -11.97 11.50 -8.85
C ASP A 24 -12.83 12.76 -9.04
N THR A 25 -13.90 12.90 -8.27
CA THR A 25 -14.83 14.05 -8.32
C THR A 25 -14.67 15.01 -7.16
N LEU A 26 -13.83 14.67 -6.18
CA LEU A 26 -13.59 15.51 -5.02
C LEU A 26 -12.62 16.63 -5.38
N SER A 27 -13.17 17.80 -5.71
CA SER A 27 -12.39 18.99 -6.09
C SER A 27 -12.16 19.98 -4.93
N SER A 28 -12.53 19.60 -3.70
CA SER A 28 -12.52 20.52 -2.57
C SER A 28 -12.17 19.80 -1.24
N ILE A 29 -11.75 20.62 -0.30
CA ILE A 29 -11.46 20.19 1.08
C ILE A 29 -12.74 19.67 1.74
N VAL A 30 -12.77 18.38 2.09
CA VAL A 30 -13.79 17.83 2.97
C VAL A 30 -13.34 18.03 4.41
N ARG A 31 -14.04 18.88 5.13
CA ARG A 31 -13.78 19.12 6.55
C ARG A 31 -14.65 18.21 7.40
N ASN A 32 -14.04 17.43 8.26
CA ASN A 32 -14.76 16.68 9.28
C ASN A 32 -14.53 17.34 10.64
N ASN A 33 -15.48 18.20 11.03
CA ASN A 33 -15.40 18.93 12.29
C ASN A 33 -15.41 18.03 13.53
N ARG A 34 -15.94 16.80 13.44
CA ARG A 34 -15.95 15.84 14.56
C ARG A 34 -14.58 15.18 14.76
N MET A 35 -13.78 15.04 13.71
CA MET A 35 -12.46 14.39 13.76
C MET A 35 -11.30 15.39 13.75
N ASN A 36 -11.61 16.68 13.63
CA ASN A 36 -10.60 17.73 13.55
C ASN A 36 -9.58 17.56 12.43
N VAL A 37 -10.01 17.05 11.28
CA VAL A 37 -9.18 16.71 10.13
C VAL A 37 -9.78 17.27 8.85
N ALA A 38 -8.93 17.78 7.98
CA ALA A 38 -9.28 18.13 6.62
C ALA A 38 -8.67 17.11 5.64
N PHE A 39 -9.48 16.69 4.68
CA PHE A 39 -9.05 15.89 3.55
C PHE A 39 -8.99 16.83 2.34
N ASP A 40 -7.79 17.02 1.81
CA ASP A 40 -7.51 17.88 0.68
C ASP A 40 -7.05 17.01 -0.49
N ASN A 41 -7.85 16.95 -1.55
CA ASN A 41 -7.53 16.18 -2.75
C ASN A 41 -7.01 17.15 -3.83
N ASP A 42 -5.71 17.35 -3.87
CA ASP A 42 -5.01 18.19 -4.81
C ASP A 42 -4.12 17.38 -5.75
N ALA A 43 -4.27 17.60 -7.04
CA ALA A 43 -3.46 16.96 -8.09
C ALA A 43 -3.34 15.42 -7.97
N GLY A 44 -4.42 14.72 -7.54
CA GLY A 44 -4.43 13.27 -7.39
C GLY A 44 -3.73 12.76 -6.13
N VAL A 45 -3.45 13.65 -5.18
CA VAL A 45 -2.90 13.30 -3.86
C VAL A 45 -3.88 13.71 -2.78
N LEU A 46 -4.34 12.74 -1.99
CA LEU A 46 -5.14 13.02 -0.81
C LEU A 46 -4.22 13.40 0.36
N LYS A 47 -4.31 14.64 0.81
CA LYS A 47 -3.57 15.14 1.98
C LYS A 47 -4.47 15.18 3.20
N ILE A 48 -4.03 14.58 4.28
CA ILE A 48 -4.74 14.54 5.56
C ILE A 48 -4.07 15.54 6.50
N LYS A 49 -4.79 16.60 6.84
CA LYS A 49 -4.28 17.67 7.71
C LYS A 49 -5.06 17.72 9.01
N GLU A 50 -4.36 17.81 10.12
CA GLU A 50 -5.00 18.18 11.38
C GLU A 50 -5.52 19.61 11.30
N GLN A 51 -6.71 19.84 11.86
CA GLN A 51 -7.25 21.19 12.04
C GLN A 51 -7.06 21.62 13.49
N ASP A 52 -6.59 22.85 13.69
CA ASP A 52 -6.56 23.47 15.01
C ASP A 52 -8.00 23.71 15.48
N SER A 53 -8.50 22.91 16.40
CA SER A 53 -9.73 23.18 17.13
C SER A 53 -9.46 23.17 18.62
N THR A 54 -10.06 24.16 19.28
CA THR A 54 -10.03 24.30 20.75
C THR A 54 -11.03 23.37 21.45
N ASP A 55 -11.81 22.59 20.68
CA ASP A 55 -12.85 21.72 21.24
C ASP A 55 -12.31 20.28 21.43
N TYR A 56 -11.72 20.05 22.60
CA TYR A 56 -11.14 18.75 22.98
C TYR A 56 -12.16 17.65 23.29
N LEU A 57 -13.46 17.93 23.20
CA LEU A 57 -14.52 17.02 23.66
C LEU A 57 -15.01 16.04 22.59
N LEU A 58 -14.61 16.18 21.31
CA LEU A 58 -15.09 15.34 20.21
C LEU A 58 -13.95 14.55 19.57
N LYS A 59 -13.28 13.70 20.34
CA LYS A 59 -12.25 12.77 19.85
C LYS A 59 -12.88 11.44 19.39
N GLU A 60 -13.57 11.43 18.28
CA GLU A 60 -13.81 10.16 17.58
C GLU A 60 -12.52 9.72 16.90
N VAL A 61 -11.79 8.80 17.52
CA VAL A 61 -10.67 8.09 16.89
C VAL A 61 -11.27 7.01 16.01
N GLY A 62 -11.61 7.37 14.78
CA GLY A 62 -12.12 6.42 13.80
C GLY A 62 -11.05 6.07 12.75
N ARG A 63 -11.19 4.91 12.11
CA ARG A 63 -10.35 4.53 10.96
C ARG A 63 -11.06 4.93 9.67
N ASN A 64 -10.31 5.55 8.77
CA ASN A 64 -10.73 5.82 7.40
C ASN A 64 -10.20 4.72 6.50
N THR A 65 -10.87 4.51 5.38
CA THR A 65 -10.46 3.51 4.40
C THR A 65 -10.37 4.14 3.02
N ILE A 66 -9.22 3.96 2.36
CA ILE A 66 -9.10 4.20 0.92
C ILE A 66 -9.16 2.87 0.21
N ASN A 67 -10.05 2.78 -0.79
CA ASN A 67 -10.12 1.65 -1.69
C ASN A 67 -9.71 2.11 -3.09
N VAL A 68 -8.63 1.51 -3.60
CA VAL A 68 -8.16 1.65 -4.97
C VAL A 68 -8.61 0.41 -5.73
N PRO A 69 -9.54 0.52 -6.69
CA PRO A 69 -9.99 -0.62 -7.48
C PRO A 69 -8.91 -1.05 -8.49
N TYR A 70 -9.16 -2.13 -9.21
CA TYR A 70 -8.35 -2.50 -10.36
C TYR A 70 -8.36 -1.38 -11.41
N GLY A 71 -7.27 -1.23 -12.16
CA GLY A 71 -7.12 -0.15 -13.14
C GLY A 71 -6.75 1.21 -12.55
N GLY A 72 -6.55 1.33 -11.23
CA GLY A 72 -6.21 2.59 -10.57
C GLY A 72 -4.96 2.53 -9.71
N THR A 73 -4.34 3.68 -9.51
CA THR A 73 -3.33 3.92 -8.47
C THR A 73 -3.68 5.22 -7.75
N TYR A 74 -3.21 5.38 -6.53
CA TYR A 74 -3.50 6.60 -5.77
C TYR A 74 -2.40 6.93 -4.78
N THR A 75 -2.24 8.22 -4.46
CA THR A 75 -1.27 8.66 -3.45
C THR A 75 -1.97 9.33 -2.27
N VAL A 76 -1.52 8.99 -1.07
CA VAL A 76 -2.03 9.56 0.18
C VAL A 76 -0.87 10.13 0.97
N GLU A 77 -1.02 11.34 1.47
CA GLU A 77 -0.15 11.92 2.49
C GLU A 77 -0.90 11.92 3.83
N LEU A 78 -0.42 11.11 4.76
CA LEU A 78 -0.99 10.97 6.08
C LEU A 78 -0.70 12.21 6.96
N CYS A 79 -1.41 12.35 8.08
CA CYS A 79 -1.30 13.51 8.97
C CYS A 79 0.11 13.73 9.57
N ASP A 80 0.95 12.70 9.59
CA ASP A 80 2.35 12.78 10.02
C ASP A 80 3.35 13.11 8.91
N GLY A 81 2.87 13.38 7.68
CA GLY A 81 3.67 13.63 6.49
C GLY A 81 4.17 12.36 5.79
N THR A 82 3.79 11.17 6.26
CA THR A 82 4.09 9.90 5.56
C THR A 82 3.35 9.85 4.24
N LYS A 83 4.06 9.58 3.13
CA LYS A 83 3.47 9.36 1.81
C LYS A 83 3.30 7.87 1.55
N VAL A 84 2.12 7.51 1.05
CA VAL A 84 1.76 6.14 0.71
C VAL A 84 1.26 6.12 -0.73
N TYR A 85 1.98 5.41 -1.59
CA TYR A 85 1.56 5.13 -2.96
C TYR A 85 0.81 3.80 -2.94
N LEU A 86 -0.42 3.80 -3.40
CA LEU A 86 -1.32 2.65 -3.40
C LEU A 86 -1.45 2.08 -4.80
N ASN A 87 -1.16 0.80 -4.96
CA ASN A 87 -1.28 0.09 -6.23
C ASN A 87 -2.72 -0.38 -6.48
N SER A 88 -2.99 -0.85 -7.69
CA SER A 88 -4.30 -1.38 -8.12
C SER A 88 -4.79 -2.52 -7.22
N GLY A 89 -6.07 -2.51 -6.88
CA GLY A 89 -6.67 -3.52 -6.01
C GLY A 89 -6.26 -3.40 -4.54
N THR A 90 -5.90 -2.21 -4.08
CA THR A 90 -5.38 -1.98 -2.72
C THR A 90 -6.38 -1.29 -1.82
N LYS A 91 -6.44 -1.76 -0.57
CA LYS A 91 -7.16 -1.15 0.52
C LYS A 91 -6.20 -0.72 1.62
N LEU A 92 -6.24 0.57 2.00
CA LEU A 92 -5.49 1.12 3.13
C LEU A 92 -6.47 1.61 4.20
N GLU A 93 -6.31 1.13 5.42
CA GLU A 93 -7.02 1.63 6.59
C GLU A 93 -6.07 2.41 7.50
N PHE A 94 -6.45 3.63 7.86
CA PHE A 94 -5.61 4.53 8.65
C PHE A 94 -6.46 5.42 9.55
N PRO A 95 -5.96 5.85 10.70
CA PRO A 95 -6.64 6.82 11.54
C PRO A 95 -6.52 8.23 10.96
N SER A 96 -7.45 9.11 11.26
CA SER A 96 -7.37 10.52 10.88
C SER A 96 -6.18 11.22 11.53
N ARG A 97 -5.82 10.75 12.74
CA ARG A 97 -4.67 11.20 13.52
C ARG A 97 -4.05 10.02 14.25
N PHE A 98 -2.74 10.02 14.38
CA PHE A 98 -2.05 9.01 15.17
C PHE A 98 -2.03 9.43 16.66
N ASP A 99 -2.93 8.87 17.45
CA ASP A 99 -2.91 9.00 18.91
C ASP A 99 -2.07 7.85 19.53
N GLY A 100 -1.60 8.02 20.78
CA GLY A 100 -0.78 7.03 21.47
C GLY A 100 0.67 6.95 20.97
N ASP A 101 1.36 5.86 21.30
CA ASP A 101 2.81 5.69 21.16
C ASP A 101 3.25 5.13 19.79
N MET A 102 2.32 4.79 18.92
CA MET A 102 2.58 4.21 17.61
C MET A 102 1.73 4.86 16.53
N ARG A 103 2.22 4.81 15.28
CA ARG A 103 1.51 5.21 14.06
C ARG A 103 1.13 3.94 13.30
N SER A 104 -0.11 3.47 13.39
CA SER A 104 -0.53 2.19 12.82
C SER A 104 -1.51 2.38 11.66
N VAL A 105 -1.24 1.67 10.56
CA VAL A 105 -2.10 1.53 9.39
C VAL A 105 -2.28 0.05 9.06
N SER A 106 -3.38 -0.31 8.38
CA SER A 106 -3.60 -1.69 7.90
C SER A 106 -3.67 -1.72 6.39
N LEU A 107 -2.99 -2.68 5.77
CA LEU A 107 -2.86 -2.81 4.32
C LEU A 107 -3.40 -4.16 3.83
N LYS A 108 -4.17 -4.11 2.73
CA LYS A 108 -4.48 -5.26 1.87
C LYS A 108 -4.18 -4.87 0.44
N GLY A 109 -3.39 -5.64 -0.29
CA GLY A 109 -2.90 -5.29 -1.61
C GLY A 109 -1.45 -4.87 -1.60
N GLU A 110 -1.08 -3.82 -2.33
CA GLU A 110 0.31 -3.38 -2.45
C GLU A 110 0.44 -1.87 -2.27
N ALA A 111 1.42 -1.47 -1.45
CA ALA A 111 1.74 -0.07 -1.24
C ALA A 111 3.24 0.16 -1.04
N TYR A 112 3.70 1.29 -1.57
CA TYR A 112 5.03 1.82 -1.31
C TYR A 112 4.90 2.96 -0.30
N PHE A 113 5.72 2.92 0.74
CA PHE A 113 5.71 3.85 1.86
C PHE A 113 6.98 4.70 1.87
N GLU A 114 6.84 6.00 1.98
CA GLU A 114 7.88 6.94 2.37
C GLU A 114 7.54 7.50 3.75
N VAL A 115 7.99 6.80 4.79
CA VAL A 115 7.59 7.09 6.16
C VAL A 115 8.36 8.27 6.71
N ALA A 116 7.65 9.28 7.21
CA ALA A 116 8.23 10.41 7.93
C ALA A 116 9.01 9.93 9.17
N ARG A 117 10.27 10.40 9.33
CA ARG A 117 11.13 9.95 10.41
C ARG A 117 10.61 10.42 11.77
N ASN A 118 10.39 9.49 12.67
CA ASN A 118 10.05 9.73 14.06
C ASN A 118 10.47 8.52 14.91
N GLU A 119 11.59 8.67 15.63
CA GLU A 119 12.18 7.59 16.44
C GLU A 119 11.40 7.33 17.74
N SER A 120 10.71 8.36 18.25
CA SER A 120 9.93 8.24 19.48
C SER A 120 8.55 7.61 19.26
N LYS A 121 8.06 7.59 17.99
CA LYS A 121 6.75 7.08 17.65
C LYS A 121 6.83 6.19 16.39
N PRO A 122 7.12 4.90 16.55
CA PRO A 122 7.27 3.96 15.43
C PRO A 122 6.04 3.92 14.52
N PHE A 123 6.28 3.66 13.21
CA PHE A 123 5.23 3.43 12.24
C PHE A 123 5.06 1.93 12.01
N ILE A 124 3.82 1.45 12.07
CA ILE A 124 3.48 0.04 11.95
C ILE A 124 2.54 -0.15 10.74
N VAL A 125 2.92 -1.02 9.81
CA VAL A 125 2.01 -1.53 8.78
C VAL A 125 1.53 -2.92 9.21
N GLU A 126 0.25 -3.04 9.49
CA GLU A 126 -0.41 -4.31 9.79
C GLU A 126 -0.84 -4.96 8.48
N VAL A 127 -0.39 -6.18 8.25
CA VAL A 127 -0.60 -6.92 7.00
C VAL A 127 -0.94 -8.36 7.33
N ASP A 128 -2.22 -8.74 7.26
CA ASP A 128 -2.70 -10.03 7.72
C ASP A 128 -2.21 -10.31 9.16
N GLU A 129 -1.42 -11.37 9.36
CA GLU A 129 -0.82 -11.73 10.66
C GLU A 129 0.57 -11.11 10.90
N MET A 130 1.10 -10.35 9.94
CA MET A 130 2.43 -9.75 10.00
C MET A 130 2.36 -8.28 10.38
N LYS A 131 3.38 -7.82 11.08
CA LYS A 131 3.59 -6.39 11.39
C LYS A 131 4.94 -5.95 10.86
N VAL A 132 4.94 -4.84 10.14
CA VAL A 132 6.13 -4.20 9.57
C VAL A 132 6.37 -2.89 10.32
N LYS A 133 7.43 -2.82 11.12
CA LYS A 133 7.75 -1.68 12.00
C LYS A 133 8.94 -0.91 11.46
N VAL A 134 8.80 0.42 11.39
CA VAL A 134 9.83 1.34 10.91
C VAL A 134 9.86 2.64 11.72
N LEU A 135 10.95 3.40 11.62
CA LEU A 135 11.12 4.69 12.28
C LEU A 135 11.19 5.88 11.30
N GLY A 136 11.46 5.61 10.01
CA GLY A 136 11.62 6.59 8.94
C GLY A 136 12.33 5.93 7.77
N THR A 137 11.56 5.34 6.86
CA THR A 137 12.03 4.28 5.96
C THR A 137 11.26 4.34 4.66
N ALA A 138 11.92 4.03 3.54
CA ALA A 138 11.28 3.83 2.25
C ALA A 138 11.25 2.33 1.91
N PHE A 139 10.06 1.76 1.72
CA PHE A 139 9.87 0.32 1.50
C PHE A 139 8.55 0.02 0.79
N ASN A 140 8.49 -1.14 0.14
CA ASN A 140 7.28 -1.68 -0.49
C ASN A 140 6.74 -2.86 0.33
N VAL A 141 5.43 -2.93 0.46
CA VAL A 141 4.73 -4.10 1.03
C VAL A 141 3.69 -4.58 0.03
N LYS A 142 3.71 -5.89 -0.27
CA LYS A 142 2.75 -6.53 -1.17
C LYS A 142 2.10 -7.73 -0.47
N SER A 143 0.77 -7.70 -0.35
CA SER A 143 -0.05 -8.76 0.23
C SER A 143 -1.43 -8.83 -0.41
N TYR A 144 -1.49 -9.34 -1.62
CA TYR A 144 -2.77 -9.64 -2.25
C TYR A 144 -3.36 -10.96 -1.73
N VAL A 145 -4.70 -11.02 -1.68
CA VAL A 145 -5.41 -12.21 -1.16
C VAL A 145 -5.21 -13.43 -2.07
N ASP A 146 -5.08 -13.19 -3.37
CA ASP A 146 -4.86 -14.21 -4.41
C ASP A 146 -3.39 -14.58 -4.62
N GLU A 147 -2.49 -14.08 -3.75
CA GLU A 147 -1.07 -14.41 -3.77
C GLU A 147 -0.64 -15.20 -2.52
N PRO A 148 0.30 -16.15 -2.68
CA PRO A 148 0.65 -17.11 -1.62
C PRO A 148 1.45 -16.50 -0.47
N GLY A 149 1.89 -15.25 -0.59
CA GLY A 149 2.79 -14.66 0.39
C GLY A 149 2.66 -13.17 0.59
N ILE A 150 3.36 -12.70 1.61
CA ILE A 150 3.57 -11.29 1.92
C ILE A 150 5.03 -10.96 1.61
N TYR A 151 5.24 -9.90 0.84
CA TYR A 151 6.56 -9.43 0.45
C TYR A 151 6.81 -8.05 1.04
N THR A 152 7.95 -7.87 1.69
CA THR A 152 8.40 -6.56 2.19
C THR A 152 9.78 -6.27 1.63
N THR A 153 9.90 -5.29 0.75
CA THR A 153 11.14 -4.91 0.07
C THR A 153 11.65 -3.60 0.61
N LEU A 154 12.87 -3.57 1.13
CA LEU A 154 13.45 -2.38 1.73
C LEU A 154 14.33 -1.62 0.75
N VAL A 155 14.02 -0.32 0.55
CA VAL A 155 14.79 0.60 -0.29
C VAL A 155 15.78 1.41 0.54
N GLN A 156 15.32 2.02 1.63
CA GLN A 156 16.14 2.89 2.47
C GLN A 156 15.70 2.80 3.93
N GLY A 157 16.67 2.80 4.85
CA GLY A 157 16.44 2.78 6.30
C GLY A 157 16.58 1.39 6.90
N SER A 158 15.66 1.03 7.79
CA SER A 158 15.61 -0.28 8.45
C SER A 158 14.17 -0.69 8.69
N VAL A 159 13.88 -1.95 8.46
CA VAL A 159 12.56 -2.55 8.68
C VAL A 159 12.70 -3.71 9.64
N ALA A 160 11.85 -3.75 10.65
CA ALA A 160 11.68 -4.88 11.53
C ALA A 160 10.33 -5.55 11.22
N ILE A 161 10.36 -6.86 10.95
CA ILE A 161 9.19 -7.66 10.61
C ILE A 161 8.98 -8.67 11.71
N PHE A 162 7.76 -8.77 12.20
CA PHE A 162 7.41 -9.72 13.25
C PHE A 162 5.95 -10.17 13.15
N ARG A 163 5.66 -11.25 13.83
CA ARG A 163 4.34 -11.78 14.11
C ARG A 163 4.24 -11.99 15.61
N ASP A 164 3.07 -11.84 16.17
CA ASP A 164 2.87 -12.01 17.61
C ASP A 164 3.37 -13.38 18.07
N GLY A 165 4.21 -13.37 19.11
CA GLY A 165 4.85 -14.58 19.66
C GLY A 165 6.06 -15.11 18.88
N GLN A 166 6.53 -14.42 17.83
CA GLN A 166 7.70 -14.79 17.05
C GLN A 166 8.81 -13.73 17.19
N PRO A 167 10.10 -14.13 17.07
CA PRO A 167 11.19 -13.18 17.08
C PRO A 167 11.14 -12.23 15.89
N GLU A 168 11.51 -10.98 16.16
CA GLU A 168 11.62 -9.90 15.15
C GLU A 168 12.73 -10.20 14.15
N LYS A 169 12.45 -10.00 12.86
CA LYS A 169 13.44 -10.11 11.78
C LYS A 169 13.72 -8.75 11.19
N ILE A 170 14.98 -8.32 11.25
CA ILE A 170 15.42 -7.06 10.66
C ILE A 170 15.92 -7.31 9.25
N ILE A 171 15.51 -6.47 8.28
CA ILE A 171 16.03 -6.46 6.92
C ILE A 171 16.75 -5.13 6.61
N LYS A 172 17.71 -5.20 5.68
CA LYS A 172 18.57 -4.09 5.25
C LYS A 172 18.18 -3.61 3.85
N PRO A 173 18.58 -2.38 3.45
CA PRO A 173 18.37 -1.92 2.08
C PRO A 173 18.91 -2.92 1.04
N GLY A 174 18.11 -3.18 -0.01
CA GLY A 174 18.39 -4.18 -1.03
C GLY A 174 17.95 -5.60 -0.64
N GLU A 175 17.28 -5.79 0.49
CA GLU A 175 16.73 -7.08 0.90
C GLU A 175 15.20 -7.09 0.81
N GLN A 176 14.67 -8.27 0.53
CA GLN A 176 13.24 -8.57 0.60
C GLN A 176 12.99 -9.69 1.60
N ALA A 177 12.02 -9.48 2.47
CA ALA A 177 11.43 -10.52 3.27
C ALA A 177 10.20 -11.09 2.55
N TYR A 178 10.15 -12.40 2.42
CA TYR A 178 9.03 -13.16 1.89
C TYR A 178 8.46 -14.03 3.01
N TYR A 179 7.21 -13.82 3.35
CA TYR A 179 6.45 -14.67 4.27
C TYR A 179 5.45 -15.50 3.49
N ASN A 180 5.59 -16.82 3.55
CA ASN A 180 4.66 -17.77 2.94
C ASN A 180 3.49 -18.03 3.87
N LYS A 181 2.27 -17.63 3.50
CA LYS A 181 1.04 -17.76 4.29
C LYS A 181 0.65 -19.24 4.54
N GLY A 182 0.95 -20.12 3.59
CA GLY A 182 0.57 -21.54 3.69
C GLY A 182 1.42 -22.34 4.67
N VAL A 183 2.72 -22.03 4.78
CA VAL A 183 3.67 -22.77 5.65
C VAL A 183 4.17 -21.96 6.84
N GLY A 184 3.82 -20.69 6.94
CA GLY A 184 4.20 -19.81 8.04
C GLY A 184 5.71 -19.51 8.10
N MET A 185 6.43 -19.58 6.97
CA MET A 185 7.88 -19.41 6.91
C MET A 185 8.25 -18.03 6.40
N LEU A 186 9.14 -17.36 7.12
CA LEU A 186 9.74 -16.08 6.73
C LEU A 186 11.16 -16.33 6.20
N ARG A 187 11.44 -15.86 4.97
CA ARG A 187 12.76 -15.85 4.32
C ARG A 187 13.19 -14.44 3.99
N VAL A 188 14.50 -14.20 4.03
CA VAL A 188 15.09 -12.92 3.61
C VAL A 188 16.14 -13.21 2.54
N SER A 189 16.10 -12.46 1.45
CA SER A 189 17.04 -12.58 0.34
C SER A 189 17.38 -11.19 -0.24
N PRO A 190 18.59 -11.00 -0.79
CA PRO A 190 18.91 -9.82 -1.57
C PRO A 190 18.10 -9.79 -2.87
N VAL A 191 17.67 -8.60 -3.28
CA VAL A 191 16.89 -8.38 -4.50
C VAL A 191 17.29 -7.07 -5.19
N ASP A 192 16.99 -6.94 -6.47
CA ASP A 192 16.96 -5.62 -7.12
C ASP A 192 15.64 -4.93 -6.73
N VAL A 193 15.73 -3.88 -5.92
CA VAL A 193 14.55 -3.17 -5.42
C VAL A 193 13.68 -2.58 -6.53
N ASN A 194 14.27 -2.27 -7.71
CA ASN A 194 13.53 -1.71 -8.82
C ASN A 194 12.47 -2.69 -9.36
N GLU A 195 12.71 -3.99 -9.28
CA GLU A 195 11.74 -5.02 -9.69
C GLU A 195 10.43 -4.93 -8.89
N PHE A 196 10.50 -4.40 -7.66
CA PHE A 196 9.37 -4.36 -6.72
C PHE A 196 8.81 -2.95 -6.45
N THR A 197 9.46 -1.91 -6.96
CA THR A 197 9.08 -0.52 -6.63
C THR A 197 8.82 0.36 -7.85
N ALA A 198 9.25 -0.05 -9.04
CA ALA A 198 9.10 0.76 -10.26
C ALA A 198 7.64 0.96 -10.68
N TRP A 199 6.73 0.12 -10.22
CA TRP A 199 5.30 0.25 -10.50
C TRP A 199 4.73 1.63 -10.08
N LYS A 200 5.25 2.24 -9.01
CA LYS A 200 4.84 3.58 -8.56
C LYS A 200 5.15 4.68 -9.59
N ASP A 201 6.11 4.41 -10.47
CA ASP A 201 6.53 5.28 -11.57
C ASP A 201 5.92 4.83 -12.91
N GLY A 202 4.96 3.88 -12.88
CA GLY A 202 4.29 3.34 -14.07
C GLY A 202 5.13 2.36 -14.88
N LEU A 203 6.18 1.79 -14.29
CA LEU A 203 7.09 0.85 -14.94
C LEU A 203 6.99 -0.54 -14.32
N PHE A 204 7.11 -1.57 -15.15
CA PHE A 204 7.17 -2.95 -14.70
C PHE A 204 8.48 -3.60 -15.12
N TYR A 205 9.11 -4.26 -14.16
CA TYR A 205 10.26 -5.11 -14.40
C TYR A 205 9.88 -6.54 -14.06
N PHE A 206 10.06 -7.42 -15.01
CA PHE A 206 9.83 -8.84 -14.86
C PHE A 206 11.16 -9.56 -15.01
N LYS A 207 11.51 -10.39 -14.04
CA LYS A 207 12.73 -11.19 -14.09
C LYS A 207 12.42 -12.61 -13.63
N ASP A 208 12.54 -13.54 -14.57
CA ASP A 208 12.36 -14.97 -14.35
C ASP A 208 11.04 -15.31 -13.64
N ILE A 209 9.95 -14.62 -14.04
CA ILE A 209 8.61 -14.86 -13.51
C ILE A 209 7.70 -15.50 -14.56
N THR A 210 6.72 -16.24 -14.11
CA THR A 210 5.79 -16.96 -14.97
C THR A 210 4.83 -16.02 -15.70
N LEU A 211 4.34 -16.45 -16.88
CA LEU A 211 3.31 -15.73 -17.61
C LEU A 211 2.06 -15.53 -16.73
N GLU A 212 1.71 -16.50 -15.90
CA GLU A 212 0.59 -16.37 -14.98
C GLU A 212 0.78 -15.22 -13.98
N GLU A 213 2.00 -15.05 -13.43
CA GLU A 213 2.31 -13.94 -12.52
C GLU A 213 2.31 -12.59 -13.24
N ILE A 214 2.88 -12.52 -14.45
CA ILE A 214 2.84 -11.30 -15.27
C ILE A 214 1.40 -10.89 -15.56
N LEU A 215 0.60 -11.82 -16.06
CA LEU A 215 -0.77 -11.54 -16.45
C LEU A 215 -1.64 -11.17 -15.23
N ARG A 216 -1.35 -11.68 -14.05
CA ARG A 216 -2.02 -11.27 -12.80
C ARG A 216 -1.74 -9.81 -12.46
N ILE A 217 -0.49 -9.35 -12.64
CA ILE A 217 -0.10 -7.94 -12.46
C ILE A 217 -0.81 -7.06 -13.49
N VAL A 218 -0.74 -7.44 -14.77
CA VAL A 218 -1.37 -6.72 -15.89
C VAL A 218 -2.88 -6.64 -15.72
N ALA A 219 -3.52 -7.75 -15.32
CA ALA A 219 -4.96 -7.80 -15.06
C ALA A 219 -5.40 -6.79 -14.00
N ARG A 220 -4.65 -6.66 -12.90
CA ARG A 220 -4.95 -5.65 -11.87
C ARG A 220 -4.79 -4.22 -12.39
N TRP A 221 -3.73 -3.96 -13.18
CA TRP A 221 -3.42 -2.61 -13.68
C TRP A 221 -4.38 -2.10 -14.75
N TYR A 222 -4.90 -3.00 -15.57
CA TYR A 222 -5.77 -2.64 -16.69
C TYR A 222 -7.22 -3.08 -16.50
N ASP A 223 -7.56 -3.64 -15.31
CA ASP A 223 -8.89 -4.19 -14.99
C ASP A 223 -9.35 -5.21 -16.03
N LEU A 224 -8.50 -6.22 -16.30
CA LEU A 224 -8.73 -7.24 -17.33
C LEU A 224 -9.08 -8.59 -16.70
N GLU A 225 -9.94 -9.33 -17.38
CA GLU A 225 -10.13 -10.76 -17.15
C GLU A 225 -9.21 -11.58 -18.06
N ILE A 226 -8.48 -12.55 -17.48
CA ILE A 226 -7.52 -13.37 -18.21
C ILE A 226 -8.07 -14.78 -18.42
N PHE A 227 -8.16 -15.19 -19.69
CA PHE A 227 -8.56 -16.51 -20.10
C PHE A 227 -7.41 -17.26 -20.76
N TYR A 228 -7.07 -18.44 -20.23
CA TYR A 228 -6.01 -19.27 -20.79
C TYR A 228 -6.61 -20.34 -21.72
N MET A 229 -6.42 -20.18 -23.04
CA MET A 229 -6.77 -21.23 -24.01
C MET A 229 -5.86 -22.45 -23.90
N ASN A 230 -4.61 -22.23 -23.47
CA ASN A 230 -3.63 -23.28 -23.21
C ASN A 230 -3.09 -23.15 -21.78
N GLN A 231 -3.37 -24.15 -20.94
CA GLN A 231 -2.94 -24.13 -19.55
C GLN A 231 -1.40 -24.25 -19.37
N SER A 232 -0.71 -24.87 -20.32
CA SER A 232 0.76 -24.97 -20.26
C SER A 232 1.46 -23.62 -20.46
N ALA A 233 0.79 -22.63 -21.03
CA ALA A 233 1.35 -21.29 -21.19
C ALA A 233 1.61 -20.59 -19.84
N LYS A 234 0.83 -20.93 -18.80
CA LYS A 234 0.97 -20.33 -17.46
C LYS A 234 2.36 -20.43 -16.87
N SER A 235 3.03 -21.57 -17.08
CA SER A 235 4.35 -21.86 -16.52
C SER A 235 5.53 -21.36 -17.35
N VAL A 236 5.28 -20.75 -18.51
CA VAL A 236 6.36 -20.18 -19.33
C VAL A 236 6.93 -18.96 -18.60
N VAL A 237 8.27 -18.93 -18.49
CA VAL A 237 9.00 -17.89 -17.75
C VAL A 237 9.46 -16.79 -18.69
N TYR A 238 9.32 -15.56 -18.27
CA TYR A 238 9.70 -14.37 -19.02
C TYR A 238 10.52 -13.41 -18.17
N SER A 239 11.38 -12.65 -18.85
CA SER A 239 12.07 -11.49 -18.31
C SER A 239 11.91 -10.34 -19.28
N GLY A 240 11.66 -9.12 -18.77
CA GLY A 240 11.48 -7.94 -19.60
C GLY A 240 11.12 -6.71 -18.77
N LYS A 241 10.96 -5.61 -19.50
CA LYS A 241 10.53 -4.31 -18.94
C LYS A 241 9.38 -3.79 -19.80
N MET A 242 8.35 -3.29 -19.15
CA MET A 242 7.21 -2.64 -19.79
C MET A 242 6.96 -1.26 -19.18
#